data_b0ab61c0f60384484e5d9deed2732126
#
_entry.id   b0ab61c0f60384484e5d9deed2732126
#
_cell.length_a   1.000
_cell.length_b   1.000
_cell.length_c   1.000
_cell.angle_alpha   90.00
_cell.angle_beta   90.00
_cell.angle_gamma   90.00
#
_symmetry.space_group_name_H-M   'P 1'
#
loop_
_entity.id
_entity.type
_entity.pdbx_description
1 polymer ?
#
loop_
_entity_poly.entity_id
_entity_poly.type
_entity_poly.pdbx_seq_one_letter_code
_entity_poly.pdbx_strand_id
1 'polypeptide(L)'
;FFELWKMNIYNGRMSKITTAPVKQADFTFNSQGDVTGALGVNLQFELVYYIYKENLPVEYDPLDCREANDDETCVKVRTGRPKVSDWQFLTKVDPFKQIQPISSFGRKIYMLGYGEGNKSDRRGLYTYDIITKKYNEIFTHPRVDIEVGAIAVDDANKVIGVRADDAYPSFVVLKSVKSDYKDALIEIQKAYPYESFGVTSSSSDNKKLIVYMSSDINPGTFFLYDRDKSEFTPLARQWSKVNYQDLNQMIAYDFNNRDG
;
A
#
# COMPACT_ATOMS: atom_id res chain seq x y z
N PHE A 1 -16.87 19.70 0.49
CA PHE A 1 -15.48 19.24 0.48
C PHE A 1 -15.16 18.61 1.84
N PHE A 2 -14.38 17.53 1.85
CA PHE A 2 -13.89 16.90 3.08
C PHE A 2 -12.77 17.75 3.69
N GLU A 3 -12.71 17.76 5.01
CA GLU A 3 -11.65 18.41 5.76
C GLU A 3 -10.83 17.36 6.49
N LEU A 4 -9.52 17.50 6.45
CA LEU A 4 -8.59 16.67 7.19
C LEU A 4 -8.19 17.37 8.48
N TRP A 5 -8.38 16.68 9.61
CA TRP A 5 -8.08 17.17 10.95
C TRP A 5 -7.12 16.25 11.66
N LYS A 6 -6.20 16.81 12.43
CA LYS A 6 -5.32 16.11 13.35
C LYS A 6 -5.85 16.26 14.76
N MET A 7 -6.03 15.16 15.48
CA MET A 7 -6.45 15.15 16.87
C MET A 7 -5.31 14.68 17.77
N ASN A 8 -5.05 15.41 18.84
CA ASN A 8 -4.16 14.96 19.90
C ASN A 8 -4.94 13.97 20.78
N ILE A 9 -4.49 12.72 20.81
CA ILE A 9 -5.18 11.63 21.54
C ILE A 9 -5.11 11.75 23.06
N TYR A 10 -4.18 12.54 23.61
CA TYR A 10 -4.04 12.73 25.05
C TYR A 10 -4.95 13.82 25.62
N ASN A 11 -5.30 14.82 24.83
CA ASN A 11 -6.10 15.97 25.31
C ASN A 11 -7.28 16.30 24.41
N GLY A 12 -7.53 15.55 23.34
CA GLY A 12 -8.64 15.74 22.41
C GLY A 12 -8.56 17.01 21.54
N ARG A 13 -7.48 17.78 21.62
CA ARG A 13 -7.35 19.01 20.86
C ARG A 13 -7.23 18.71 19.36
N MET A 14 -8.09 19.35 18.58
CA MET A 14 -8.13 19.21 17.13
C MET A 14 -7.50 20.40 16.42
N SER A 15 -6.79 20.15 15.33
CA SER A 15 -6.28 21.18 14.41
C SER A 15 -6.55 20.77 12.97
N LYS A 16 -7.09 21.71 12.19
CA LYS A 16 -7.32 21.48 10.77
C LYS A 16 -5.99 21.46 10.04
N ILE A 17 -5.76 20.42 9.23
CA ILE A 17 -4.59 20.29 8.36
C ILE A 17 -4.90 20.95 7.02
N THR A 18 -5.95 20.48 6.32
CA THR A 18 -6.28 20.98 4.99
C THR A 18 -7.75 20.73 4.64
N THR A 19 -8.19 21.30 3.54
CA THR A 19 -9.46 20.97 2.89
C THR A 19 -9.16 20.23 1.58
N ALA A 20 -9.86 19.16 1.32
CA ALA A 20 -9.69 18.41 0.08
C ALA A 20 -9.98 19.27 -1.16
N PRO A 21 -9.22 19.11 -2.25
CA PRO A 21 -9.47 19.83 -3.51
C PRO A 21 -10.67 19.26 -4.27
N VAL A 22 -11.15 18.08 -3.88
CA VAL A 22 -12.22 17.32 -4.55
C VAL A 22 -13.25 16.81 -3.56
N LYS A 23 -14.38 16.35 -4.07
CA LYS A 23 -15.42 15.68 -3.28
C LYS A 23 -15.04 14.21 -3.06
N GLN A 24 -15.56 13.62 -1.97
CA GLN A 24 -15.34 12.21 -1.63
C GLN A 24 -13.85 11.83 -1.69
N ALA A 25 -13.02 12.65 -1.04
CA ALA A 25 -11.57 12.49 -1.09
C ALA A 25 -11.07 11.38 -0.19
N ASP A 26 -10.30 10.47 -0.78
CA ASP A 26 -9.42 9.55 -0.06
C ASP A 26 -8.01 10.15 -0.01
N PHE A 27 -7.48 10.32 1.19
CA PHE A 27 -6.17 10.92 1.39
C PHE A 27 -5.08 9.86 1.43
N THR A 28 -3.92 10.18 0.84
CA THR A 28 -2.69 9.40 1.00
C THR A 28 -1.74 10.11 1.96
N PHE A 29 -0.96 9.32 2.70
CA PHE A 29 -0.05 9.80 3.74
C PHE A 29 1.35 9.21 3.55
N ASN A 30 2.36 9.95 4.08
CA ASN A 30 3.71 9.41 4.26
C ASN A 30 3.84 8.67 5.61
N SER A 31 5.03 8.13 5.91
CA SER A 31 5.31 7.42 7.16
C SER A 31 5.22 8.29 8.42
N GLN A 32 5.29 9.60 8.27
CA GLN A 32 5.19 10.56 9.38
C GLN A 32 3.72 10.97 9.64
N GLY A 33 2.79 10.47 8.83
CA GLY A 33 1.37 10.80 8.89
C GLY A 33 1.04 12.14 8.24
N ASP A 34 1.94 12.71 7.44
CA ASP A 34 1.65 13.93 6.68
C ASP A 34 0.90 13.58 5.40
N VAL A 35 -0.09 14.38 5.06
CA VAL A 35 -0.88 14.18 3.84
C VAL A 35 -0.02 14.42 2.59
N THR A 36 -0.07 13.51 1.64
CA THR A 36 0.73 13.58 0.40
C THR A 36 -0.11 13.72 -0.85
N GLY A 37 -1.36 13.29 -0.80
CA GLY A 37 -2.24 13.36 -1.95
C GLY A 37 -3.71 13.19 -1.58
N ALA A 38 -4.57 13.40 -2.57
CA ALA A 38 -6.01 13.19 -2.48
C ALA A 38 -6.56 12.65 -3.81
N LEU A 39 -7.24 11.51 -3.74
CA LEU A 39 -8.01 10.91 -4.82
C LEU A 39 -9.49 11.23 -4.58
N GLY A 40 -10.21 11.65 -5.58
CA GLY A 40 -11.64 11.92 -5.43
C GLY A 40 -12.30 12.41 -6.71
N VAL A 41 -13.57 12.79 -6.62
CA VAL A 41 -14.38 13.16 -7.78
C VAL A 41 -14.45 14.68 -7.92
N ASN A 42 -14.12 15.19 -9.11
CA ASN A 42 -14.24 16.62 -9.43
C ASN A 42 -15.70 17.03 -9.75
N LEU A 43 -15.91 18.30 -10.08
CA LEU A 43 -17.25 18.81 -10.41
C LEU A 43 -17.82 18.26 -11.72
N GLN A 44 -16.98 17.69 -12.57
CA GLN A 44 -17.35 17.03 -13.82
C GLN A 44 -17.61 15.53 -13.64
N PHE A 45 -17.65 15.04 -12.40
CA PHE A 45 -17.80 13.62 -12.06
C PHE A 45 -16.66 12.73 -12.57
N GLU A 46 -15.47 13.31 -12.78
CA GLU A 46 -14.28 12.58 -13.14
C GLU A 46 -13.48 12.22 -11.88
N LEU A 47 -12.94 11.01 -11.82
CA LEU A 47 -12.00 10.61 -10.77
C LEU A 47 -10.65 11.25 -11.05
N VAL A 48 -10.13 11.99 -10.08
CA VAL A 48 -8.91 12.80 -10.22
C VAL A 48 -8.00 12.64 -9.02
N TYR A 49 -6.69 12.68 -9.27
CA TYR A 49 -5.69 12.64 -8.21
C TYR A 49 -4.93 13.96 -8.12
N TYR A 50 -4.82 14.47 -6.90
CA TYR A 50 -4.08 15.67 -6.55
C TYR A 50 -2.91 15.34 -5.63
N ILE A 51 -1.78 16.01 -5.81
CA ILE A 51 -0.63 15.97 -4.90
C ILE A 51 -0.68 17.19 -3.98
N TYR A 52 -0.38 16.95 -2.70
CA TYR A 52 -0.28 18.03 -1.72
C TYR A 52 1.09 18.69 -1.82
N LYS A 53 1.10 19.96 -2.22
CA LYS A 53 2.34 20.69 -2.54
C LYS A 53 3.28 20.89 -1.37
N GLU A 54 2.76 20.91 -0.14
CA GLU A 54 3.59 21.07 1.06
C GLU A 54 4.62 19.95 1.20
N ASN A 55 4.27 18.77 0.72
CA ASN A 55 5.13 17.59 0.73
C ASN A 55 5.83 17.35 -0.62
N LEU A 56 5.67 18.27 -1.58
CA LEU A 56 6.50 18.26 -2.79
C LEU A 56 7.88 18.83 -2.46
N PRO A 57 8.95 18.25 -3.02
CA PRO A 57 10.27 18.84 -2.92
C PRO A 57 10.27 20.26 -3.47
N VAL A 58 10.78 21.22 -2.69
CA VAL A 58 10.72 22.65 -3.00
C VAL A 58 11.62 23.01 -4.17
N GLU A 59 12.74 22.35 -4.30
CA GLU A 59 13.65 22.45 -5.43
C GLU A 59 14.47 21.16 -5.52
N TYR A 60 14.56 20.63 -6.72
CA TYR A 60 15.48 19.57 -7.06
C TYR A 60 16.73 20.21 -7.64
N ASP A 61 17.82 20.29 -6.88
CA ASP A 61 19.14 20.59 -7.43
C ASP A 61 19.84 19.27 -7.77
N PRO A 62 20.06 18.96 -9.05
CA PRO A 62 20.78 17.76 -9.47
C PRO A 62 22.21 17.69 -8.93
N LEU A 63 22.78 18.82 -8.48
CA LEU A 63 24.13 18.89 -7.90
C LEU A 63 24.14 18.41 -6.45
N ASP A 64 23.10 18.69 -5.66
CA ASP A 64 22.95 18.23 -4.27
C ASP A 64 22.78 16.71 -4.17
N CYS A 65 22.39 16.07 -5.26
CA CYS A 65 22.11 14.64 -5.33
C CYS A 65 23.24 13.78 -5.90
N ARG A 66 24.31 14.40 -6.38
CA ARG A 66 25.46 13.67 -6.97
C ARG A 66 26.30 12.89 -5.93
N GLU A 67 26.26 13.32 -4.67
CA GLU A 67 27.01 12.67 -3.59
C GLU A 67 26.17 11.66 -2.79
N ALA A 68 24.85 11.70 -2.93
CA ALA A 68 23.96 10.73 -2.29
C ALA A 68 23.81 9.51 -3.21
N ASN A 69 24.35 8.37 -2.79
CA ASN A 69 24.11 7.09 -3.48
C ASN A 69 22.65 6.62 -3.42
N ASP A 70 21.75 7.44 -2.90
CA ASP A 70 20.34 7.15 -2.73
C ASP A 70 19.50 8.35 -3.20
N ASP A 71 18.82 8.18 -4.33
CA ASP A 71 17.87 9.13 -4.92
C ASP A 71 16.74 9.56 -3.96
N GLU A 72 16.54 8.81 -2.88
CA GLU A 72 15.45 9.03 -1.91
C GLU A 72 15.78 10.10 -0.87
N THR A 73 17.06 10.43 -0.67
CA THR A 73 17.52 11.43 0.32
C THR A 73 17.55 12.86 -0.22
N CYS A 74 17.39 13.03 -1.53
CA CYS A 74 17.51 14.33 -2.21
C CYS A 74 16.23 15.18 -2.22
N VAL A 75 15.37 15.04 -1.20
CA VAL A 75 14.08 15.75 -1.15
C VAL A 75 14.08 16.76 -0.01
N LYS A 76 14.06 18.06 -0.34
CA LYS A 76 13.76 19.12 0.63
C LYS A 76 12.24 19.26 0.76
N VAL A 77 11.72 19.09 1.95
CA VAL A 77 10.29 19.26 2.26
C VAL A 77 9.99 20.71 2.58
N ARG A 78 8.92 21.24 2.01
CA ARG A 78 8.44 22.61 2.24
C ARG A 78 7.76 22.69 3.60
N THR A 79 8.09 23.68 4.40
CA THR A 79 7.44 23.95 5.68
C THR A 79 6.53 25.18 5.56
N GLY A 80 5.25 25.05 5.95
CA GLY A 80 4.29 26.16 5.92
C GLY A 80 2.86 25.73 6.29
N ARG A 81 1.96 26.70 6.51
CA ARG A 81 0.54 26.41 6.76
C ARG A 81 -0.18 26.09 5.45
N PRO A 82 -0.93 24.97 5.37
CA PRO A 82 -1.61 24.56 4.15
C PRO A 82 -2.75 25.51 3.76
N LYS A 83 -2.86 25.81 2.46
CA LYS A 83 -3.97 26.53 1.84
C LYS A 83 -4.58 25.65 0.75
N VAL A 84 -5.81 25.94 0.31
CA VAL A 84 -6.45 25.19 -0.80
C VAL A 84 -5.62 25.28 -2.10
N SER A 85 -4.82 26.35 -2.26
CA SER A 85 -3.86 26.52 -3.35
C SER A 85 -2.65 25.57 -3.28
N ASP A 86 -2.50 24.82 -2.18
CA ASP A 86 -1.35 23.93 -1.98
C ASP A 86 -1.56 22.55 -2.63
N TRP A 87 -2.67 22.36 -3.31
CA TRP A 87 -2.95 21.18 -4.11
C TRP A 87 -2.54 21.37 -5.57
N GLN A 88 -1.88 20.36 -6.11
CA GLN A 88 -1.55 20.30 -7.53
C GLN A 88 -2.27 19.13 -8.18
N PHE A 89 -3.02 19.41 -9.24
CA PHE A 89 -3.59 18.36 -10.08
C PHE A 89 -2.47 17.50 -10.68
N LEU A 90 -2.60 16.18 -10.54
CA LEU A 90 -1.67 15.25 -11.14
C LEU A 90 -2.25 14.62 -12.40
N THR A 91 -3.39 13.94 -12.29
CA THR A 91 -3.95 13.18 -13.39
C THR A 91 -5.46 12.93 -13.22
N LYS A 92 -6.13 12.67 -14.32
CA LYS A 92 -7.42 12.00 -14.33
C LYS A 92 -7.21 10.49 -14.25
N VAL A 93 -8.08 9.85 -13.51
CA VAL A 93 -8.07 8.41 -13.33
C VAL A 93 -9.24 7.82 -14.11
N ASP A 94 -8.97 6.90 -15.02
CA ASP A 94 -10.00 6.19 -15.74
C ASP A 94 -10.78 5.30 -14.75
N PRO A 95 -12.11 5.43 -14.61
CA PRO A 95 -12.89 4.63 -13.69
C PRO A 95 -12.87 3.12 -14.02
N PHE A 96 -12.55 2.74 -15.26
CA PHE A 96 -12.44 1.35 -15.70
C PHE A 96 -11.02 0.81 -15.64
N LYS A 97 -10.01 1.70 -15.72
CA LYS A 97 -8.59 1.37 -15.58
C LYS A 97 -7.98 2.20 -14.46
N GLN A 98 -8.49 2.00 -13.26
CA GLN A 98 -8.16 2.82 -12.09
C GLN A 98 -6.68 2.76 -11.76
N ILE A 99 -6.04 3.93 -11.76
CA ILE A 99 -4.79 4.15 -11.04
C ILE A 99 -5.17 4.43 -9.59
N GLN A 100 -4.70 3.60 -8.66
CA GLN A 100 -4.98 3.76 -7.25
C GLN A 100 -3.68 4.04 -6.50
N PRO A 101 -3.48 5.27 -6.00
CA PRO A 101 -2.37 5.58 -5.11
C PRO A 101 -2.50 4.80 -3.80
N ILE A 102 -1.39 4.21 -3.32
CA ILE A 102 -1.37 3.38 -2.13
C ILE A 102 -0.60 4.06 -1.02
N SER A 103 0.65 4.45 -1.31
CA SER A 103 1.53 5.11 -0.36
C SER A 103 2.51 6.02 -1.08
N SER A 104 3.22 6.83 -0.32
CA SER A 104 4.31 7.65 -0.85
C SER A 104 5.57 7.51 0.00
N PHE A 105 6.71 7.48 -0.66
CA PHE A 105 8.01 7.47 -0.04
C PHE A 105 8.97 8.40 -0.81
N GLY A 106 9.49 9.41 -0.13
CA GLY A 106 10.27 10.45 -0.78
C GLY A 106 9.49 11.12 -1.92
N ARG A 107 10.05 11.17 -3.11
CA ARG A 107 9.43 11.72 -4.32
C ARG A 107 8.60 10.70 -5.13
N LYS A 108 8.53 9.45 -4.66
CA LYS A 108 7.82 8.37 -5.36
C LYS A 108 6.46 8.13 -4.74
N ILE A 109 5.44 8.03 -5.58
CA ILE A 109 4.11 7.58 -5.23
C ILE A 109 3.99 6.15 -5.72
N TYR A 110 3.70 5.21 -4.81
CA TYR A 110 3.34 3.85 -5.17
C TYR A 110 1.87 3.80 -5.55
N MET A 111 1.58 3.15 -6.65
CA MET A 111 0.22 3.05 -7.16
C MET A 111 -0.03 1.71 -7.85
N LEU A 112 -1.26 1.25 -7.77
CA LEU A 112 -1.77 0.19 -8.64
C LEU A 112 -2.31 0.80 -9.93
N GLY A 113 -2.10 0.13 -11.05
CA GLY A 113 -2.55 0.60 -12.35
C GLY A 113 -2.18 -0.36 -13.47
N TYR A 114 -2.41 0.09 -14.68
CA TYR A 114 -2.20 -0.70 -15.91
C TYR A 114 -1.00 -0.21 -16.74
N GLY A 115 -0.02 0.40 -16.07
CA GLY A 115 1.15 0.98 -16.70
C GLY A 115 0.91 2.35 -17.33
N GLU A 116 1.98 2.95 -17.86
CA GLU A 116 1.90 4.24 -18.55
C GLU A 116 1.01 4.13 -19.80
N GLY A 117 -0.01 4.98 -19.87
CA GLY A 117 -0.98 4.96 -20.97
C GLY A 117 -1.88 3.72 -20.97
N ASN A 118 -2.05 3.05 -19.83
CA ASN A 118 -2.90 1.85 -19.69
C ASN A 118 -2.55 0.70 -20.66
N LYS A 119 -1.26 0.47 -20.87
CA LYS A 119 -0.75 -0.50 -21.85
C LYS A 119 -0.81 -1.95 -21.36
N SER A 120 -0.88 -2.17 -20.07
CA SER A 120 -1.00 -3.51 -19.49
C SER A 120 -2.45 -3.98 -19.48
N ASP A 121 -2.68 -5.26 -19.71
CA ASP A 121 -3.99 -5.91 -19.53
C ASP A 121 -4.21 -6.31 -18.06
N ARG A 122 -3.16 -6.27 -17.24
CA ARG A 122 -3.20 -6.63 -15.83
C ARG A 122 -2.83 -5.45 -14.96
N ARG A 123 -3.56 -5.31 -13.86
CA ARG A 123 -3.26 -4.31 -12.84
C ARG A 123 -2.02 -4.74 -12.05
N GLY A 124 -1.01 -3.91 -12.08
CA GLY A 124 0.26 -4.12 -11.40
C GLY A 124 0.61 -3.00 -10.44
N LEU A 125 1.76 -3.14 -9.78
CA LEU A 125 2.35 -2.15 -8.91
C LEU A 125 3.36 -1.30 -9.68
N TYR A 126 3.20 0.01 -9.61
CA TYR A 126 4.04 1.01 -10.25
C TYR A 126 4.49 2.07 -9.26
N THR A 127 5.59 2.75 -9.55
CA THR A 127 5.92 4.03 -8.93
C THR A 127 5.78 5.16 -9.93
N TYR A 128 5.30 6.30 -9.46
CA TYR A 128 5.31 7.56 -10.18
C TYR A 128 6.24 8.53 -9.48
N ASP A 129 7.26 9.00 -10.18
CA ASP A 129 8.18 10.03 -9.70
C ASP A 129 7.58 11.41 -9.98
N ILE A 130 7.29 12.18 -8.92
CA ILE A 130 6.61 13.48 -9.02
C ILE A 130 7.44 14.57 -9.69
N ILE A 131 8.77 14.42 -9.74
CA ILE A 131 9.69 15.38 -10.36
C ILE A 131 9.88 15.05 -11.84
N THR A 132 10.32 13.81 -12.12
CA THR A 132 10.61 13.40 -13.50
C THR A 132 9.35 13.04 -14.29
N LYS A 133 8.19 12.93 -13.60
CA LYS A 133 6.89 12.54 -14.17
C LYS A 133 6.92 11.20 -14.90
N LYS A 134 7.80 10.30 -14.47
CA LYS A 134 7.96 8.98 -15.05
C LYS A 134 7.28 7.91 -14.23
N TYR A 135 6.66 6.97 -14.93
CA TYR A 135 6.20 5.71 -14.36
C TYR A 135 7.29 4.66 -14.45
N ASN A 136 7.47 3.89 -13.38
CA ASN A 136 8.33 2.73 -13.38
C ASN A 136 7.52 1.54 -12.86
N GLU A 137 7.56 0.45 -13.60
CA GLU A 137 6.98 -0.81 -13.17
C GLU A 137 7.81 -1.42 -12.05
N ILE A 138 7.15 -1.82 -10.98
CA ILE A 138 7.75 -2.54 -9.85
C ILE A 138 7.44 -4.02 -9.95
N PHE A 139 6.15 -4.34 -10.19
CA PHE A 139 5.71 -5.72 -10.27
C PHE A 139 4.39 -5.81 -11.05
N THR A 140 4.32 -6.73 -11.98
CA THR A 140 3.10 -7.21 -12.64
C THR A 140 3.06 -8.73 -12.60
N HIS A 141 1.86 -9.28 -12.40
CA HIS A 141 1.70 -10.74 -12.47
C HIS A 141 1.16 -11.12 -13.85
N PRO A 142 1.64 -12.22 -14.47
CA PRO A 142 1.25 -12.58 -15.84
C PRO A 142 -0.22 -13.03 -15.97
N ARG A 143 -0.85 -13.48 -14.90
CA ARG A 143 -2.20 -14.11 -14.93
C ARG A 143 -3.25 -13.37 -14.13
N VAL A 144 -2.90 -12.68 -13.05
CA VAL A 144 -3.86 -12.07 -12.13
C VAL A 144 -3.58 -10.59 -11.89
N ASP A 145 -4.62 -9.85 -11.56
CA ASP A 145 -4.54 -8.45 -11.13
C ASP A 145 -4.04 -8.37 -9.69
N ILE A 146 -3.26 -7.33 -9.38
CA ILE A 146 -2.86 -7.02 -8.02
C ILE A 146 -3.93 -6.19 -7.33
N GLU A 147 -4.42 -6.67 -6.19
CA GLU A 147 -5.44 -6.00 -5.40
C GLU A 147 -4.85 -5.00 -4.40
N VAL A 148 -5.65 -4.00 -3.99
CA VAL A 148 -5.21 -2.95 -3.04
C VAL A 148 -4.75 -3.53 -1.72
N GLY A 149 -5.52 -4.46 -1.16
CA GLY A 149 -5.19 -5.15 0.10
C GLY A 149 -4.01 -6.13 0.00
N ALA A 150 -3.44 -6.28 -1.20
CA ALA A 150 -2.33 -7.19 -1.46
C ALA A 150 -0.94 -6.55 -1.28
N ILE A 151 -0.88 -5.25 -0.98
CA ILE A 151 0.39 -4.50 -0.89
C ILE A 151 0.85 -4.45 0.56
N ALA A 152 2.06 -4.95 0.82
CA ALA A 152 2.71 -4.78 2.10
C ALA A 152 3.67 -3.59 2.06
N VAL A 153 3.57 -2.73 3.07
CA VAL A 153 4.45 -1.57 3.29
C VAL A 153 5.13 -1.69 4.64
N ASP A 154 6.34 -1.17 4.76
CA ASP A 154 7.04 -1.05 6.04
C ASP A 154 6.65 0.22 6.80
N ASP A 155 7.24 0.42 7.98
CA ASP A 155 6.98 1.58 8.83
C ASP A 155 7.37 2.92 8.17
N ALA A 156 8.22 2.87 7.14
CA ALA A 156 8.60 4.03 6.33
C ALA A 156 7.65 4.26 5.13
N ASN A 157 6.53 3.52 5.02
CA ASN A 157 5.63 3.50 3.87
C ASN A 157 6.27 3.02 2.55
N LYS A 158 7.40 2.34 2.64
CA LYS A 158 8.05 1.74 1.47
C LYS A 158 7.41 0.39 1.18
N VAL A 159 7.04 0.16 -0.07
CA VAL A 159 6.47 -1.14 -0.46
C VAL A 159 7.55 -2.21 -0.42
N ILE A 160 7.30 -3.27 0.35
CA ILE A 160 8.24 -4.39 0.58
C ILE A 160 7.82 -5.67 -0.10
N GLY A 161 6.54 -5.81 -0.41
CA GLY A 161 6.03 -7.01 -1.06
C GLY A 161 4.62 -6.85 -1.59
N VAL A 162 4.22 -7.84 -2.37
CA VAL A 162 2.94 -7.91 -3.06
C VAL A 162 2.38 -9.31 -2.90
N ARG A 163 1.12 -9.43 -2.50
CA ARG A 163 0.39 -10.69 -2.60
C ARG A 163 -0.21 -10.82 -4.00
N ALA A 164 -0.02 -11.97 -4.62
CA ALA A 164 -0.65 -12.34 -5.87
C ALA A 164 -1.35 -13.70 -5.66
N ASP A 165 -2.68 -13.70 -5.75
CA ASP A 165 -3.48 -14.89 -5.50
C ASP A 165 -3.79 -15.57 -6.86
N ASP A 166 -2.81 -16.34 -7.34
CA ASP A 166 -2.94 -17.13 -8.56
C ASP A 166 -3.11 -18.61 -8.18
N ALA A 167 -4.35 -19.06 -8.12
CA ALA A 167 -4.79 -20.34 -7.60
C ALA A 167 -4.62 -20.50 -6.06
N TYR A 168 -3.43 -20.13 -5.55
CA TYR A 168 -3.13 -20.12 -4.12
C TYR A 168 -2.51 -18.79 -3.71
N PRO A 169 -2.71 -18.34 -2.45
CA PRO A 169 -2.09 -17.13 -1.96
C PRO A 169 -0.57 -17.20 -2.06
N SER A 170 0.05 -16.23 -2.69
CA SER A 170 1.50 -16.12 -2.75
C SER A 170 1.96 -14.71 -2.40
N PHE A 171 3.03 -14.59 -1.61
CA PHE A 171 3.62 -13.33 -1.25
C PHE A 171 4.95 -13.14 -1.99
N VAL A 172 4.98 -12.18 -2.91
CA VAL A 172 6.16 -11.84 -3.68
C VAL A 172 6.91 -10.72 -3.00
N VAL A 173 8.11 -11.03 -2.51
CA VAL A 173 8.96 -10.08 -1.82
C VAL A 173 9.77 -9.26 -2.83
N LEU A 174 9.75 -7.94 -2.68
CA LEU A 174 10.57 -7.06 -3.52
C LEU A 174 12.03 -7.10 -3.07
N LYS A 175 12.91 -7.58 -3.94
CA LYS A 175 14.34 -7.81 -3.65
C LYS A 175 15.11 -6.54 -3.27
N SER A 176 14.68 -5.40 -3.79
CA SER A 176 15.35 -4.10 -3.62
C SER A 176 15.21 -3.48 -2.23
N VAL A 177 14.38 -4.04 -1.36
CA VAL A 177 14.09 -3.46 -0.05
C VAL A 177 14.67 -4.32 1.06
N LYS A 178 15.47 -3.71 1.95
CA LYS A 178 15.92 -4.30 3.20
C LYS A 178 15.03 -3.78 4.33
N SER A 179 14.40 -4.66 5.08
CA SER A 179 13.53 -4.31 6.20
C SER A 179 13.35 -5.54 7.09
N ASP A 180 13.47 -5.37 8.40
CA ASP A 180 13.20 -6.45 9.37
C ASP A 180 11.75 -6.92 9.29
N TYR A 181 10.83 -6.01 8.99
CA TYR A 181 9.43 -6.35 8.77
C TYR A 181 9.24 -7.26 7.56
N LYS A 182 9.98 -7.01 6.48
CA LYS A 182 10.00 -7.89 5.29
C LYS A 182 10.42 -9.31 5.65
N ASP A 183 11.47 -9.45 6.47
CA ASP A 183 11.97 -10.75 6.89
C ASP A 183 10.92 -11.51 7.71
N ALA A 184 10.17 -10.79 8.57
CA ALA A 184 9.03 -11.38 9.28
C ALA A 184 7.94 -11.92 8.34
N LEU A 185 7.59 -11.20 7.27
CA LEU A 185 6.61 -11.67 6.29
C LEU A 185 7.08 -12.92 5.54
N ILE A 186 8.38 -13.01 5.24
CA ILE A 186 8.99 -14.21 4.65
C ILE A 186 8.92 -15.42 5.62
N GLU A 187 9.17 -15.20 6.90
CA GLU A 187 9.07 -16.22 7.94
C GLU A 187 7.63 -16.77 8.05
N ILE A 188 6.63 -15.86 8.06
CA ILE A 188 5.21 -16.22 8.09
C ILE A 188 4.84 -17.04 6.85
N GLN A 189 5.21 -16.58 5.65
CA GLN A 189 4.91 -17.28 4.39
C GLN A 189 5.53 -18.68 4.35
N LYS A 190 6.75 -18.84 4.88
CA LYS A 190 7.40 -20.15 4.96
C LYS A 190 6.71 -21.12 5.92
N ALA A 191 6.22 -20.60 7.05
CA ALA A 191 5.52 -21.40 8.03
C ALA A 191 4.11 -21.82 7.55
N TYR A 192 3.44 -20.96 6.78
CA TYR A 192 2.07 -21.14 6.30
C TYR A 192 1.97 -20.85 4.79
N PRO A 193 2.51 -21.71 3.92
CA PRO A 193 2.68 -21.42 2.48
C PRO A 193 1.36 -21.37 1.69
N TYR A 194 0.28 -21.93 2.24
CA TYR A 194 -1.04 -22.00 1.59
C TYR A 194 -2.08 -21.09 2.24
N GLU A 195 -1.69 -20.32 3.24
CA GLU A 195 -2.58 -19.39 3.91
C GLU A 195 -2.39 -17.96 3.37
N SER A 196 -3.50 -17.28 3.16
CA SER A 196 -3.48 -15.83 3.04
C SER A 196 -3.23 -15.25 4.42
N PHE A 197 -2.34 -14.28 4.52
CA PHE A 197 -2.05 -13.65 5.80
C PHE A 197 -1.95 -12.12 5.71
N GLY A 198 -2.21 -11.48 6.83
CA GLY A 198 -2.01 -10.05 7.01
C GLY A 198 -1.56 -9.75 8.43
N VAL A 199 -0.59 -8.86 8.59
CA VAL A 199 -0.19 -8.36 9.90
C VAL A 199 -1.12 -7.21 10.29
N THR A 200 -1.86 -7.39 11.38
CA THR A 200 -2.84 -6.40 11.85
C THR A 200 -2.27 -5.46 12.92
N SER A 201 -1.21 -5.88 13.59
CA SER A 201 -0.50 -5.08 14.59
C SER A 201 0.92 -5.60 14.79
N SER A 202 1.83 -4.72 15.21
CA SER A 202 3.20 -5.08 15.55
C SER A 202 3.65 -4.36 16.83
N SER A 203 4.60 -4.98 17.57
CA SER A 203 5.36 -4.25 18.57
C SER A 203 6.31 -3.26 17.91
N SER A 204 6.73 -2.22 18.64
CA SER A 204 7.60 -1.16 18.11
C SER A 204 8.97 -1.66 17.61
N ASP A 205 9.40 -2.83 18.06
CA ASP A 205 10.63 -3.50 17.63
C ASP A 205 10.39 -4.60 16.58
N ASN A 206 9.14 -4.75 16.09
CA ASN A 206 8.71 -5.78 15.15
C ASN A 206 9.01 -7.23 15.57
N LYS A 207 9.24 -7.48 16.86
CA LYS A 207 9.49 -8.84 17.38
C LYS A 207 8.23 -9.63 17.65
N LYS A 208 7.12 -8.95 17.92
CA LYS A 208 5.80 -9.57 18.13
C LYS A 208 4.80 -9.01 17.16
N LEU A 209 4.16 -9.89 16.42
CA LEU A 209 3.18 -9.52 15.39
C LEU A 209 1.85 -10.19 15.68
N ILE A 210 0.76 -9.46 15.49
CA ILE A 210 -0.57 -10.08 15.40
C ILE A 210 -0.83 -10.35 13.92
N VAL A 211 -0.92 -11.63 13.60
CA VAL A 211 -1.09 -12.11 12.23
C VAL A 211 -2.49 -12.70 12.09
N TYR A 212 -3.26 -12.17 11.17
CA TYR A 212 -4.50 -12.79 10.71
C TYR A 212 -4.18 -13.73 9.57
N MET A 213 -4.63 -14.97 9.64
CA MET A 213 -4.45 -15.99 8.61
C MET A 213 -5.79 -16.56 8.19
N SER A 214 -5.95 -16.83 6.91
CA SER A 214 -7.16 -17.43 6.37
C SER A 214 -6.87 -18.29 5.14
N SER A 215 -7.66 -19.34 4.98
CA SER A 215 -7.70 -20.20 3.79
C SER A 215 -9.11 -20.82 3.67
N ASP A 216 -9.29 -21.68 2.68
CA ASP A 216 -10.49 -22.48 2.48
C ASP A 216 -10.84 -23.39 3.67
N ILE A 217 -9.81 -23.88 4.40
CA ILE A 217 -9.95 -24.72 5.60
C ILE A 217 -9.72 -23.97 6.91
N ASN A 218 -9.34 -22.69 6.84
CA ASN A 218 -9.16 -21.79 7.96
C ASN A 218 -9.88 -20.46 7.67
N PRO A 219 -11.16 -20.29 7.97
CA PRO A 219 -11.94 -19.11 7.62
C PRO A 219 -11.55 -17.84 8.38
N GLY A 220 -10.52 -17.90 9.19
CA GLY A 220 -9.90 -16.75 9.84
C GLY A 220 -9.47 -17.03 11.28
N THR A 221 -8.17 -16.99 11.53
CA THR A 221 -7.57 -17.11 12.86
C THR A 221 -6.54 -16.03 13.08
N PHE A 222 -6.58 -15.40 14.25
CA PHE A 222 -5.56 -14.49 14.71
C PHE A 222 -4.51 -15.24 15.52
N PHE A 223 -3.24 -14.99 15.22
CA PHE A 223 -2.09 -15.53 15.92
C PHE A 223 -1.22 -14.41 16.48
N LEU A 224 -0.63 -14.65 17.64
CA LEU A 224 0.56 -13.94 18.07
C LEU A 224 1.77 -14.67 17.49
N TYR A 225 2.55 -14.01 16.65
CA TYR A 225 3.83 -14.49 16.19
C TYR A 225 4.95 -13.85 17.02
N ASP A 226 5.68 -14.66 17.78
CA ASP A 226 6.88 -14.27 18.54
C ASP A 226 8.11 -14.66 17.71
N ARG A 227 8.77 -13.67 17.11
CA ARG A 227 9.91 -13.90 16.22
C ARG A 227 11.14 -14.43 16.93
N ASP A 228 11.39 -13.99 18.18
CA ASP A 228 12.53 -14.45 18.96
C ASP A 228 12.45 -15.95 19.25
N LYS A 229 11.22 -16.48 19.31
CA LYS A 229 10.96 -17.92 19.54
C LYS A 229 10.59 -18.68 18.27
N SER A 230 10.31 -17.97 17.16
CA SER A 230 9.72 -18.53 15.93
C SER A 230 8.42 -19.30 16.22
N GLU A 231 7.58 -18.78 17.12
CA GLU A 231 6.39 -19.47 17.64
C GLU A 231 5.12 -18.71 17.28
N PHE A 232 4.10 -19.45 16.82
CA PHE A 232 2.75 -18.95 16.56
C PHE A 232 1.79 -19.44 17.63
N THR A 233 1.23 -18.52 18.41
CA THR A 233 0.24 -18.82 19.43
C THR A 233 -1.14 -18.35 18.95
N PRO A 234 -2.14 -19.25 18.80
CA PRO A 234 -3.47 -18.85 18.40
C PRO A 234 -4.14 -17.99 19.48
N LEU A 235 -4.73 -16.86 19.09
CA LEU A 235 -5.40 -15.93 19.99
C LEU A 235 -6.93 -16.01 19.89
N ALA A 236 -7.45 -15.97 18.67
CA ALA A 236 -8.88 -15.94 18.43
C ALA A 236 -9.22 -16.44 17.03
N ARG A 237 -10.41 -17.04 16.90
CA ARG A 237 -11.02 -17.42 15.63
C ARG A 237 -12.08 -16.41 15.25
N GLN A 238 -12.10 -15.96 14.02
CA GLN A 238 -13.11 -15.03 13.51
C GLN A 238 -14.52 -15.67 13.55
N TRP A 239 -14.60 -16.94 13.19
CA TRP A 239 -15.84 -17.71 13.13
C TRP A 239 -15.81 -18.84 14.16
N SER A 240 -15.98 -18.53 15.43
CA SER A 240 -15.88 -19.48 16.54
C SER A 240 -16.90 -20.63 16.51
N LYS A 241 -18.03 -20.42 15.81
CA LYS A 241 -19.09 -21.43 15.66
C LYS A 241 -18.89 -22.37 14.47
N VAL A 242 -17.94 -22.10 13.59
CA VAL A 242 -17.62 -22.96 12.46
C VAL A 242 -16.65 -24.03 12.93
N ASN A 243 -16.99 -25.28 12.70
CA ASN A 243 -16.05 -26.37 12.92
C ASN A 243 -15.10 -26.48 11.72
N TYR A 244 -13.84 -26.15 11.91
CA TYR A 244 -12.84 -26.12 10.85
C TYR A 244 -12.56 -27.52 10.25
N GLN A 245 -12.86 -28.59 10.99
CA GLN A 245 -12.73 -29.96 10.50
C GLN A 245 -13.79 -30.32 9.44
N ASP A 246 -14.88 -29.58 9.37
CA ASP A 246 -15.94 -29.79 8.38
C ASP A 246 -15.69 -29.06 7.05
N LEU A 247 -14.58 -28.30 6.96
CA LEU A 247 -14.19 -27.54 5.78
C LEU A 247 -13.30 -28.40 4.87
N ASN A 248 -13.43 -28.17 3.56
CA ASN A 248 -12.66 -28.88 2.55
C ASN A 248 -11.77 -27.92 1.77
N GLN A 249 -10.62 -28.41 1.37
CA GLN A 249 -9.69 -27.67 0.53
C GLN A 249 -10.29 -27.46 -0.86
N MET A 250 -10.23 -26.22 -1.34
CA MET A 250 -10.58 -25.88 -2.72
C MET A 250 -9.45 -26.26 -3.67
N ILE A 251 -9.83 -26.76 -4.83
CA ILE A 251 -8.89 -27.11 -5.90
C ILE A 251 -9.06 -26.08 -7.01
N ALA A 252 -7.96 -25.41 -7.37
CA ALA A 252 -7.96 -24.49 -8.49
C ALA A 252 -7.95 -25.28 -9.83
N TYR A 253 -8.81 -24.87 -10.75
CA TYR A 253 -8.87 -25.41 -12.10
C TYR A 253 -8.63 -24.31 -13.13
N ASP A 254 -7.69 -24.55 -14.03
CA ASP A 254 -7.53 -23.76 -15.25
C ASP A 254 -8.26 -24.45 -16.39
N PHE A 255 -9.02 -23.68 -17.17
CA PHE A 255 -9.64 -24.17 -18.39
C PHE A 255 -9.55 -23.10 -19.47
N ASN A 256 -9.37 -23.53 -20.69
CA ASN A 256 -9.47 -22.65 -21.84
C ASN A 256 -10.95 -22.51 -22.22
N ASN A 257 -11.41 -21.29 -22.39
CA ASN A 257 -12.73 -21.02 -22.96
C ASN A 257 -12.71 -21.23 -24.47
N ARG A 258 -13.89 -21.05 -25.14
CA ARG A 258 -14.02 -21.22 -26.59
C ARG A 258 -13.07 -20.32 -27.40
N ASP A 259 -12.69 -19.18 -26.85
CA ASP A 259 -11.91 -18.14 -27.55
C ASP A 259 -10.40 -18.17 -27.16
N GLY A 260 -9.97 -19.14 -26.36
CA GLY A 260 -8.58 -19.38 -25.93
C GLY A 260 -8.26 -19.01 -24.50
#